data_799c12a4f7465158cb05dcc9d0914490
#
_entry.id   799c12a4f7465158cb05dcc9d0914490
#
_cell.length_a   1.000
_cell.length_b   1.000
_cell.length_c   1.000
_cell.angle_alpha   90.00
_cell.angle_beta   90.00
_cell.angle_gamma   90.00
#
_symmetry.space_group_name_H-M   'P 1'
#
loop_
_entity.id
_entity.type
_entity.pdbx_description
1 polymer ?
#
loop_
_entity_poly.entity_id
_entity_poly.type
_entity_poly.pdbx_seq_one_letter_code
_entity_poly.pdbx_strand_id
1 'polypeptide(L)'
;MLELRNISYEVDDNHENKEILKNINLTIDNHFVAITGPNGGGKSTLAKMIAGIIKPSEGQILLDGEDITDLNITERAGKGISFAFQQPVHFKGLTVKDLVSIAAGREMSVTEICEILSEVGLCAREYVDRELNGSLSGGELKRIEIAMILARGTKLSIFDEPEAGIDLWSFNSLIRVFEKMRDEINGTILIISHQERILDIADKIIVIADGTVRKVGTKEEVLPELLHTTEACKTLLDKA
;
A
#
# COMPACT_ATOMS: atom_id res chain seq x y z
N MET A 1 14.39 -4.85 5.32
CA MET A 1 13.64 -5.73 6.25
C MET A 1 12.86 -4.85 7.23
N LEU A 2 11.55 -5.08 7.36
CA LEU A 2 10.68 -4.40 8.34
C LEU A 2 10.32 -5.40 9.45
N GLU A 3 10.47 -5.00 10.71
CA GLU A 3 10.05 -5.79 11.87
C GLU A 3 9.06 -5.01 12.73
N LEU A 4 7.99 -5.66 13.12
CA LEU A 4 6.99 -5.20 14.08
C LEU A 4 7.09 -6.07 15.33
N ARG A 5 7.30 -5.49 16.50
CA ARG A 5 7.46 -6.20 17.77
C ARG A 5 6.44 -5.73 18.77
N ASN A 6 5.53 -6.62 19.15
CA ASN A 6 4.46 -6.40 20.15
C ASN A 6 3.64 -5.13 19.88
N ILE A 7 3.33 -4.83 18.62
CA ILE A 7 2.58 -3.63 18.24
C ILE A 7 1.13 -3.76 18.69
N SER A 8 0.70 -2.82 19.55
CA SER A 8 -0.70 -2.61 19.94
C SER A 8 -1.13 -1.18 19.66
N TYR A 9 -2.43 -1.01 19.41
CA TYR A 9 -3.01 0.31 19.19
C TYR A 9 -4.44 0.39 19.72
N GLU A 10 -4.67 1.34 20.60
CA GLU A 10 -5.96 1.63 21.22
C GLU A 10 -6.46 3.01 20.81
N VAL A 11 -7.76 3.15 20.66
CA VAL A 11 -8.46 4.41 20.40
C VAL A 11 -9.49 4.61 21.48
N ASP A 12 -9.52 5.81 22.08
CA ASP A 12 -10.59 6.22 23.00
C ASP A 12 -11.83 6.60 22.16
N ASP A 13 -12.84 5.75 22.22
CA ASP A 13 -14.13 5.96 21.52
C ASP A 13 -15.23 6.08 22.57
N ASN A 14 -15.64 7.32 22.89
CA ASN A 14 -16.75 7.65 23.80
C ASN A 14 -16.68 6.99 25.19
N HIS A 15 -15.49 7.00 25.83
CA HIS A 15 -15.19 6.42 27.15
C HIS A 15 -14.97 4.90 27.18
N GLU A 16 -14.89 4.23 26.03
CA GLU A 16 -14.43 2.85 25.94
C GLU A 16 -13.13 2.80 25.13
N ASN A 17 -12.06 2.24 25.70
CA ASN A 17 -10.83 1.97 24.97
C ASN A 17 -11.08 0.79 24.01
N LYS A 18 -11.05 1.08 22.72
CA LYS A 18 -11.17 0.06 21.68
C LYS A 18 -9.79 -0.31 21.15
N GLU A 19 -9.37 -1.52 21.40
CA GLU A 19 -8.12 -2.07 20.87
C GLU A 19 -8.30 -2.46 19.41
N ILE A 20 -7.62 -1.73 18.51
CA ILE A 20 -7.67 -1.92 17.05
C ILE A 20 -6.61 -2.92 16.60
N LEU A 21 -5.40 -2.86 17.18
CA LEU A 21 -4.31 -3.81 16.94
C LEU A 21 -3.85 -4.40 18.25
N LYS A 22 -3.59 -5.72 18.25
CA LYS A 22 -3.37 -6.53 19.45
C LYS A 22 -2.10 -7.33 19.30
N ASN A 23 -1.02 -6.86 19.92
CA ASN A 23 0.25 -7.58 20.01
C ASN A 23 0.73 -8.14 18.65
N ILE A 24 0.76 -7.30 17.61
CA ILE A 24 1.22 -7.68 16.28
C ILE A 24 2.73 -7.93 16.32
N ASN A 25 3.13 -9.14 15.96
CA ASN A 25 4.51 -9.52 15.75
C ASN A 25 4.66 -10.01 14.30
N LEU A 26 5.50 -9.34 13.50
CA LEU A 26 5.61 -9.61 12.09
C LEU A 26 6.99 -9.22 11.55
N THR A 27 7.56 -10.05 10.69
CA THR A 27 8.76 -9.74 9.92
C THR A 27 8.43 -9.77 8.43
N ILE A 28 8.78 -8.69 7.73
CA ILE A 28 8.59 -8.52 6.29
C ILE A 28 9.97 -8.35 5.65
N ASP A 29 10.37 -9.37 4.90
CA ASP A 29 11.66 -9.49 4.22
C ASP A 29 11.53 -9.83 2.72
N ASN A 30 10.29 -10.00 2.23
CA ASN A 30 9.99 -10.32 0.84
C ASN A 30 9.83 -9.05 0.00
N HIS A 31 9.97 -9.20 -1.33
CA HIS A 31 9.82 -8.07 -2.27
C HIS A 31 8.38 -7.60 -2.40
N PHE A 32 7.43 -8.52 -2.52
CA PHE A 32 6.01 -8.18 -2.68
C PHE A 32 5.17 -8.90 -1.62
N VAL A 33 4.60 -8.13 -0.69
CA VAL A 33 3.80 -8.65 0.42
C VAL A 33 2.40 -8.07 0.38
N ALA A 34 1.39 -8.94 0.37
CA ALA A 34 0.00 -8.55 0.45
C ALA A 34 -0.55 -8.71 1.88
N ILE A 35 -1.28 -7.71 2.35
CA ILE A 35 -2.07 -7.78 3.58
C ILE A 35 -3.54 -7.88 3.19
N THR A 36 -4.23 -8.90 3.68
CA THR A 36 -5.66 -9.10 3.45
C THR A 36 -6.39 -9.45 4.75
N GLY A 37 -7.71 -9.63 4.68
CA GLY A 37 -8.56 -9.96 5.84
C GLY A 37 -9.80 -9.06 5.90
N PRO A 38 -10.76 -9.31 6.81
CA PRO A 38 -12.04 -8.61 6.86
C PRO A 38 -11.90 -7.10 7.05
N ASN A 39 -12.93 -6.36 6.61
CA ASN A 39 -13.01 -4.92 6.84
C ASN A 39 -13.07 -4.65 8.34
N GLY A 40 -12.41 -3.57 8.78
CA GLY A 40 -12.28 -3.25 10.20
C GLY A 40 -11.26 -4.11 10.95
N GLY A 41 -10.56 -5.05 10.31
CA GLY A 41 -9.57 -5.93 10.93
C GLY A 41 -8.25 -5.26 11.37
N GLY A 42 -8.04 -3.95 11.09
CA GLY A 42 -6.84 -3.21 11.49
C GLY A 42 -5.78 -3.02 10.39
N LYS A 43 -6.00 -3.52 9.17
CA LYS A 43 -5.02 -3.49 8.06
C LYS A 43 -4.51 -2.08 7.73
N SER A 44 -5.40 -1.14 7.40
CA SER A 44 -5.05 0.25 7.08
C SER A 44 -4.46 1.00 8.29
N THR A 45 -4.90 0.65 9.51
CA THR A 45 -4.30 1.17 10.74
C THR A 45 -2.84 0.76 10.87
N LEU A 46 -2.54 -0.53 10.64
CA LEU A 46 -1.17 -1.05 10.65
C LEU A 46 -0.31 -0.37 9.59
N ALA A 47 -0.81 -0.23 8.35
CA ALA A 47 -0.09 0.43 7.27
C ALA A 47 0.20 1.90 7.58
N LYS A 48 -0.78 2.65 8.10
CA LYS A 48 -0.60 4.05 8.54
C LYS A 48 0.40 4.16 9.69
N MET A 49 0.43 3.17 10.57
CA MET A 49 1.39 3.11 11.66
C MET A 49 2.81 2.88 11.17
N ILE A 50 3.02 1.97 10.21
CA ILE A 50 4.32 1.75 9.57
C ILE A 50 4.78 3.02 8.83
N ALA A 51 3.87 3.76 8.22
CA ALA A 51 4.18 5.02 7.55
C ALA A 51 4.47 6.20 8.51
N GLY A 52 4.18 6.06 9.81
CA GLY A 52 4.37 7.13 10.81
C GLY A 52 3.24 8.17 10.84
N ILE A 53 2.09 7.84 10.25
CA ILE A 53 0.87 8.67 10.29
C ILE A 53 0.18 8.51 11.66
N ILE A 54 0.23 7.30 12.22
CA ILE A 54 -0.30 6.95 13.54
C ILE A 54 0.84 6.38 14.36
N LYS A 55 0.91 6.69 15.66
CA LYS A 55 1.85 6.07 16.59
C LYS A 55 1.23 4.83 17.24
N PRO A 56 2.01 3.75 17.47
CA PRO A 56 1.54 2.63 18.30
C PRO A 56 1.34 3.07 19.76
N SER A 57 0.40 2.44 20.45
CA SER A 57 0.25 2.59 21.90
C SER A 57 1.34 1.81 22.64
N GLU A 58 1.75 0.66 22.07
CA GLU A 58 2.82 -0.19 22.59
C GLU A 58 3.59 -0.86 21.45
N GLY A 59 4.81 -1.30 21.75
CA GLY A 59 5.67 -2.06 20.83
C GLY A 59 6.69 -1.22 20.08
N GLN A 60 7.39 -1.85 19.13
CA GLN A 60 8.47 -1.25 18.37
C GLN A 60 8.36 -1.57 16.88
N ILE A 61 8.72 -0.61 16.04
CA ILE A 61 8.83 -0.74 14.58
C ILE A 61 10.29 -0.53 14.18
N LEU A 62 10.88 -1.55 13.57
CA LEU A 62 12.27 -1.48 13.10
C LEU A 62 12.33 -1.58 11.57
N LEU A 63 13.12 -0.70 10.95
CA LEU A 63 13.45 -0.76 9.52
C LEU A 63 14.95 -0.99 9.36
N ASP A 64 15.34 -2.09 8.73
CA ASP A 64 16.73 -2.51 8.58
C ASP A 64 17.48 -2.58 9.92
N GLY A 65 16.78 -2.97 11.00
CA GLY A 65 17.31 -3.05 12.37
C GLY A 65 17.34 -1.73 13.14
N GLU A 66 17.02 -0.61 12.49
CA GLU A 66 16.92 0.71 13.15
C GLU A 66 15.51 0.91 13.71
N ASP A 67 15.39 1.31 14.97
CA ASP A 67 14.10 1.65 15.58
C ASP A 67 13.57 2.99 15.03
N ILE A 68 12.42 2.92 14.37
CA ILE A 68 11.74 4.07 13.77
C ILE A 68 10.42 4.40 14.47
N THR A 69 10.15 3.80 15.63
CA THR A 69 8.86 3.88 16.33
C THR A 69 8.43 5.31 16.58
N ASP A 70 9.35 6.15 17.05
CA ASP A 70 9.06 7.54 17.41
C ASP A 70 9.23 8.53 16.24
N LEU A 71 9.76 8.08 15.11
CA LEU A 71 9.94 8.94 13.94
C LEU A 71 8.58 9.31 13.34
N ASN A 72 8.44 10.59 12.98
CA ASN A 72 7.24 11.08 12.29
C ASN A 72 7.24 10.70 10.79
N ILE A 73 6.14 11.01 10.10
CA ILE A 73 5.96 10.67 8.67
C ILE A 73 7.07 11.24 7.77
N THR A 74 7.55 12.46 8.03
CA THR A 74 8.60 13.10 7.23
C THR A 74 9.94 12.42 7.44
N GLU A 75 10.27 12.07 8.67
CA GLU A 75 11.50 11.37 9.02
C GLU A 75 11.51 9.96 8.41
N ARG A 76 10.38 9.22 8.51
CA ARG A 76 10.25 7.89 7.88
C ARG A 76 10.27 7.98 6.35
N ALA A 77 9.69 9.02 5.78
CA ALA A 77 9.84 9.28 4.36
C ALA A 77 11.31 9.50 3.97
N GLY A 78 12.11 10.21 4.78
CA GLY A 78 13.56 10.35 4.62
C GLY A 78 14.33 9.03 4.74
N LYS A 79 13.81 8.04 5.47
CA LYS A 79 14.36 6.68 5.58
C LYS A 79 14.00 5.79 4.37
N GLY A 80 13.16 6.27 3.45
CA GLY A 80 12.77 5.57 2.24
C GLY A 80 11.44 4.81 2.37
N ILE A 81 10.52 5.26 3.24
CA ILE A 81 9.14 4.76 3.29
C ILE A 81 8.24 5.68 2.47
N SER A 82 7.42 5.11 1.57
CA SER A 82 6.37 5.81 0.84
C SER A 82 5.01 5.20 1.17
N PHE A 83 3.98 6.05 1.16
CA PHE A 83 2.61 5.62 1.42
C PHE A 83 1.66 6.19 0.34
N ALA A 84 0.96 5.30 -0.36
CA ALA A 84 -0.13 5.63 -1.27
C ALA A 84 -1.46 5.47 -0.55
N PHE A 85 -2.23 6.56 -0.48
CA PHE A 85 -3.52 6.56 0.20
C PHE A 85 -4.60 5.85 -0.62
N GLN A 86 -5.63 5.32 0.05
CA GLN A 86 -6.80 4.74 -0.61
C GLN A 86 -7.46 5.75 -1.57
N GLN A 87 -7.60 7.00 -1.16
CA GLN A 87 -8.05 8.10 -2.02
C GLN A 87 -6.86 8.94 -2.46
N PRO A 88 -6.65 9.14 -3.78
CA PRO A 88 -5.57 9.97 -4.29
C PRO A 88 -5.68 11.41 -3.79
N VAL A 89 -4.54 12.03 -3.51
CA VAL A 89 -4.48 13.43 -3.11
C VAL A 89 -4.47 14.32 -4.35
N HIS A 90 -5.29 15.37 -4.36
CA HIS A 90 -5.32 16.36 -5.42
C HIS A 90 -4.42 17.55 -5.07
N PHE A 91 -3.56 17.95 -5.98
CA PHE A 91 -2.67 19.10 -5.84
C PHE A 91 -3.06 20.18 -6.86
N LYS A 92 -3.60 21.32 -6.39
CA LYS A 92 -3.95 22.43 -7.27
C LYS A 92 -2.71 23.19 -7.72
N GLY A 93 -2.63 23.50 -9.02
CA GLY A 93 -1.55 24.31 -9.58
C GLY A 93 -0.22 23.58 -9.76
N LEU A 94 -0.18 22.25 -9.57
CA LEU A 94 1.00 21.44 -9.87
C LEU A 94 0.71 20.51 -11.06
N THR A 95 1.66 20.45 -11.96
CA THR A 95 1.62 19.50 -13.08
C THR A 95 2.16 18.13 -12.65
N VAL A 96 1.90 17.10 -13.45
CA VAL A 96 2.48 15.77 -13.25
C VAL A 96 4.01 15.84 -13.19
N LYS A 97 4.63 16.65 -14.08
CA LYS A 97 6.07 16.89 -14.08
C LYS A 97 6.57 17.46 -12.75
N ASP A 98 5.87 18.46 -12.22
CA ASP A 98 6.25 19.06 -10.94
C ASP A 98 6.21 18.05 -9.81
N LEU A 99 5.14 17.25 -9.75
CA LEU A 99 4.95 16.25 -8.69
C LEU A 99 5.93 15.11 -8.76
N VAL A 100 6.24 14.60 -9.96
CA VAL A 100 7.24 13.55 -10.13
C VAL A 100 8.62 14.06 -9.73
N SER A 101 8.97 15.31 -10.12
CA SER A 101 10.24 15.95 -9.72
C SER A 101 10.33 16.19 -8.22
N ILE A 102 9.25 16.66 -7.58
CA ILE A 102 9.16 16.83 -6.12
C ILE A 102 9.34 15.47 -5.42
N ALA A 103 8.70 14.42 -5.91
CA ALA A 103 8.82 13.08 -5.36
C ALA A 103 10.25 12.54 -5.46
N ALA A 104 10.91 12.78 -6.61
CA ALA A 104 12.31 12.41 -6.84
C ALA A 104 13.30 13.22 -5.97
N GLY A 105 12.87 14.36 -5.40
CA GLY A 105 13.73 15.27 -4.64
C GLY A 105 14.77 16.01 -5.49
N ARG A 106 14.58 16.04 -6.82
CA ARG A 106 15.45 16.72 -7.78
C ARG A 106 14.69 17.13 -9.03
N GLU A 107 15.22 18.06 -9.78
CA GLU A 107 14.72 18.32 -11.12
C GLU A 107 14.95 17.08 -12.02
N MET A 108 13.90 16.72 -12.75
CA MET A 108 13.95 15.61 -13.71
C MET A 108 13.78 16.14 -15.13
N SER A 109 14.52 15.56 -16.05
CA SER A 109 14.35 15.83 -17.48
C SER A 109 13.00 15.27 -17.96
N VAL A 110 12.46 15.85 -19.04
CA VAL A 110 11.22 15.36 -19.67
C VAL A 110 11.38 13.90 -20.09
N THR A 111 12.56 13.49 -20.52
CA THR A 111 12.85 12.09 -20.92
C THR A 111 12.70 11.13 -19.76
N GLU A 112 13.30 11.42 -18.59
CA GLU A 112 13.19 10.59 -17.39
C GLU A 112 11.72 10.48 -16.92
N ILE A 113 10.98 11.59 -16.97
CA ILE A 113 9.55 11.60 -16.62
C ILE A 113 8.73 10.76 -17.61
N CYS A 114 9.06 10.86 -18.93
CA CYS A 114 8.43 10.04 -19.95
C CYS A 114 8.64 8.54 -19.72
N GLU A 115 9.85 8.13 -19.32
CA GLU A 115 10.16 6.75 -18.97
C GLU A 115 9.29 6.28 -17.82
N ILE A 116 9.27 7.00 -16.71
CA ILE A 116 8.47 6.66 -15.51
C ILE A 116 6.97 6.62 -15.84
N LEU A 117 6.44 7.58 -16.58
CA LEU A 117 5.02 7.57 -16.98
C LEU A 117 4.69 6.39 -17.88
N SER A 118 5.61 6.00 -18.77
CA SER A 118 5.45 4.83 -19.63
C SER A 118 5.42 3.53 -18.81
N GLU A 119 6.21 3.44 -17.71
CA GLU A 119 6.21 2.29 -16.81
C GLU A 119 4.85 2.08 -16.16
N VAL A 120 4.16 3.15 -15.79
CA VAL A 120 2.80 3.08 -15.24
C VAL A 120 1.70 3.08 -16.31
N GLY A 121 2.07 2.95 -17.60
CA GLY A 121 1.13 2.87 -18.72
C GLY A 121 0.41 4.18 -19.03
N LEU A 122 1.05 5.34 -18.77
CA LEU A 122 0.57 6.67 -19.15
C LEU A 122 1.36 7.22 -20.34
N CYS A 123 0.65 7.80 -21.32
CA CYS A 123 1.29 8.48 -22.43
C CYS A 123 1.88 9.82 -21.96
N ALA A 124 3.21 9.91 -21.90
CA ALA A 124 3.88 11.09 -21.36
C ALA A 124 3.46 12.40 -22.08
N ARG A 125 3.27 12.37 -23.41
CA ARG A 125 2.86 13.55 -24.19
C ARG A 125 1.51 14.14 -23.73
N GLU A 126 0.65 13.30 -23.19
CA GLU A 126 -0.69 13.70 -22.74
C GLU A 126 -0.71 14.15 -21.29
N TYR A 127 0.24 13.69 -20.46
CA TYR A 127 0.19 13.84 -19.01
C TYR A 127 1.26 14.75 -18.42
N VAL A 128 2.45 14.91 -19.02
CA VAL A 128 3.60 15.61 -18.41
C VAL A 128 3.24 17.02 -17.92
N ASP A 129 2.55 17.80 -18.75
CA ASP A 129 2.18 19.20 -18.44
C ASP A 129 0.74 19.31 -17.89
N ARG A 130 0.07 18.19 -17.63
CA ARG A 130 -1.30 18.18 -17.14
C ARG A 130 -1.34 18.41 -15.65
N GLU A 131 -2.22 19.30 -15.17
CA GLU A 131 -2.45 19.51 -13.75
C GLU A 131 -3.22 18.35 -13.11
N LEU A 132 -2.90 18.03 -11.86
CA LEU A 132 -3.68 17.08 -11.04
C LEU A 132 -4.97 17.76 -10.55
N ASN A 133 -5.93 17.86 -11.43
CA ASN A 133 -7.25 18.41 -11.13
C ASN A 133 -8.35 17.34 -11.33
N GLY A 134 -9.60 17.70 -11.05
CA GLY A 134 -10.75 16.80 -11.13
C GLY A 134 -11.09 16.27 -12.55
N SER A 135 -10.28 16.55 -13.58
CA SER A 135 -10.47 16.05 -14.95
C SER A 135 -9.80 14.67 -15.17
N LEU A 136 -8.98 14.23 -14.23
CA LEU A 136 -8.32 12.91 -14.29
C LEU A 136 -9.24 11.84 -13.70
N SER A 137 -9.29 10.68 -14.34
CA SER A 137 -9.97 9.49 -13.80
C SER A 137 -9.24 8.96 -12.56
N GLY A 138 -9.96 8.20 -11.71
CA GLY A 138 -9.34 7.56 -10.54
C GLY A 138 -8.16 6.66 -10.90
N GLY A 139 -8.25 5.91 -12.01
CA GLY A 139 -7.17 5.06 -12.50
C GLY A 139 -5.96 5.82 -12.99
N GLU A 140 -6.13 7.00 -13.61
CA GLU A 140 -5.03 7.88 -14.02
C GLU A 140 -4.32 8.46 -12.80
N LEU A 141 -5.08 8.95 -11.81
CA LEU A 141 -4.53 9.48 -10.57
C LEU A 141 -3.71 8.43 -9.82
N LYS A 142 -4.21 7.20 -9.72
CA LYS A 142 -3.48 6.10 -9.07
C LYS A 142 -2.18 5.76 -9.79
N ARG A 143 -2.17 5.73 -11.12
CA ARG A 143 -0.94 5.51 -11.88
C ARG A 143 0.07 6.64 -11.73
N ILE A 144 -0.39 7.90 -11.64
CA ILE A 144 0.48 9.04 -11.33
C ILE A 144 1.06 8.92 -9.90
N GLU A 145 0.25 8.52 -8.91
CA GLU A 145 0.71 8.27 -7.55
C GLU A 145 1.82 7.19 -7.51
N ILE A 146 1.64 6.10 -8.26
CA ILE A 146 2.67 5.07 -8.40
C ILE A 146 3.92 5.61 -9.11
N ALA A 147 3.77 6.42 -10.16
CA ALA A 147 4.88 7.07 -10.84
C ALA A 147 5.72 7.94 -9.88
N MET A 148 5.07 8.66 -8.98
CA MET A 148 5.76 9.44 -7.92
C MET A 148 6.55 8.53 -6.97
N ILE A 149 6.00 7.36 -6.60
CA ILE A 149 6.70 6.38 -5.74
C ILE A 149 7.90 5.79 -6.46
N LEU A 150 7.77 5.45 -7.75
CA LEU A 150 8.88 4.98 -8.60
C LEU A 150 9.99 6.03 -8.69
N ALA A 151 9.64 7.28 -8.98
CA ALA A 151 10.58 8.39 -9.08
C ALA A 151 11.38 8.60 -7.78
N ARG A 152 10.75 8.33 -6.64
CA ARG A 152 11.37 8.47 -5.32
C ARG A 152 12.39 7.37 -5.00
N GLY A 153 12.23 6.15 -5.55
CA GLY A 153 13.13 5.03 -5.29
C GLY A 153 13.13 4.58 -3.83
N THR A 154 11.96 4.21 -3.29
CA THR A 154 11.79 3.90 -1.88
C THR A 154 12.20 2.47 -1.51
N LYS A 155 12.67 2.27 -0.26
CA LYS A 155 12.96 0.95 0.31
C LYS A 155 11.71 0.18 0.67
N LEU A 156 10.65 0.88 1.08
CA LEU A 156 9.35 0.33 1.44
C LEU A 156 8.24 1.19 0.84
N SER A 157 7.50 0.63 -0.09
CA SER A 157 6.34 1.26 -0.72
C SER A 157 5.07 0.63 -0.18
N ILE A 158 4.22 1.41 0.46
CA ILE A 158 2.97 0.96 1.06
C ILE A 158 1.79 1.45 0.23
N PHE A 159 0.89 0.56 -0.16
CA PHE A 159 -0.33 0.85 -0.91
C PHE A 159 -1.55 0.38 -0.12
N ASP A 160 -2.45 1.32 0.21
CA ASP A 160 -3.69 1.03 0.93
C ASP A 160 -4.86 0.99 -0.05
N GLU A 161 -5.32 -0.23 -0.41
CA GLU A 161 -6.40 -0.51 -1.36
C GLU A 161 -6.29 0.31 -2.67
N PRO A 162 -5.18 0.17 -3.43
CA PRO A 162 -4.94 0.99 -4.61
C PRO A 162 -5.96 0.78 -5.72
N GLU A 163 -6.71 -0.32 -5.68
CA GLU A 163 -7.79 -0.65 -6.60
C GLU A 163 -9.12 0.05 -6.28
N ALA A 164 -9.25 0.69 -5.12
CA ALA A 164 -10.51 1.31 -4.71
C ALA A 164 -10.94 2.43 -5.68
N GLY A 165 -12.18 2.33 -6.19
CA GLY A 165 -12.75 3.31 -7.11
C GLY A 165 -12.19 3.27 -8.53
N ILE A 166 -11.50 2.20 -8.93
CA ILE A 166 -10.95 1.99 -10.27
C ILE A 166 -11.86 1.05 -11.07
N ASP A 167 -12.07 1.37 -12.34
CA ASP A 167 -12.80 0.49 -13.27
C ASP A 167 -11.97 -0.76 -13.65
N LEU A 168 -12.64 -1.79 -14.17
CA LEU A 168 -12.03 -3.08 -14.50
C LEU A 168 -10.85 -2.97 -15.50
N TRP A 169 -10.92 -2.06 -16.48
CA TRP A 169 -9.88 -1.91 -17.49
C TRP A 169 -8.62 -1.26 -16.90
N SER A 170 -8.83 -0.21 -16.12
CA SER A 170 -7.76 0.47 -15.37
C SER A 170 -7.13 -0.46 -14.33
N PHE A 171 -7.93 -1.33 -13.68
CA PHE A 171 -7.43 -2.33 -12.74
C PHE A 171 -6.49 -3.35 -13.42
N ASN A 172 -6.83 -3.84 -14.62
CA ASN A 172 -5.95 -4.73 -15.37
C ASN A 172 -4.59 -4.08 -15.70
N SER A 173 -4.60 -2.78 -16.00
CA SER A 173 -3.37 -2.02 -16.22
C SER A 173 -2.57 -1.86 -14.93
N LEU A 174 -3.25 -1.63 -13.80
CA LEU A 174 -2.65 -1.51 -12.48
C LEU A 174 -1.92 -2.79 -12.05
N ILE A 175 -2.50 -3.96 -12.29
CA ILE A 175 -1.85 -5.25 -12.00
C ILE A 175 -0.52 -5.36 -12.75
N ARG A 176 -0.48 -5.05 -14.04
CA ARG A 176 0.76 -5.08 -14.83
C ARG A 176 1.84 -4.14 -14.29
N VAL A 177 1.42 -2.98 -13.77
CA VAL A 177 2.34 -2.04 -13.14
C VAL A 177 2.93 -2.67 -11.87
N PHE A 178 2.11 -3.31 -11.03
CA PHE A 178 2.61 -3.98 -9.83
C PHE A 178 3.49 -5.20 -10.13
N GLU A 179 3.16 -5.99 -11.17
CA GLU A 179 4.04 -7.08 -11.64
C GLU A 179 5.41 -6.53 -12.05
N LYS A 180 5.44 -5.46 -12.83
CA LYS A 180 6.68 -4.79 -13.24
C LYS A 180 7.44 -4.22 -12.03
N MET A 181 6.75 -3.54 -11.12
CA MET A 181 7.36 -3.03 -9.90
C MET A 181 8.02 -4.13 -9.07
N ARG A 182 7.34 -5.28 -8.90
CA ARG A 182 7.90 -6.45 -8.18
C ARG A 182 9.22 -6.91 -8.80
N ASP A 183 9.31 -6.93 -10.11
CA ASP A 183 10.48 -7.46 -10.83
C ASP A 183 11.64 -6.46 -10.90
N GLU A 184 11.38 -5.15 -10.84
CA GLU A 184 12.38 -4.09 -11.10
C GLU A 184 12.79 -3.29 -9.86
N ILE A 185 11.96 -3.23 -8.80
CA ILE A 185 12.27 -2.42 -7.60
C ILE A 185 13.18 -3.18 -6.63
N ASN A 186 14.28 -2.53 -6.23
CA ASN A 186 15.16 -3.01 -5.16
C ASN A 186 14.62 -2.65 -3.75
N GLY A 187 13.32 -2.88 -3.51
CA GLY A 187 12.65 -2.54 -2.27
C GLY A 187 11.54 -3.52 -1.95
N THR A 188 10.85 -3.27 -0.85
CA THR A 188 9.67 -4.04 -0.44
C THR A 188 8.40 -3.29 -0.84
N ILE A 189 7.48 -3.97 -1.50
CA ILE A 189 6.11 -3.51 -1.75
C ILE A 189 5.20 -4.16 -0.71
N LEU A 190 4.50 -3.35 0.05
CA LEU A 190 3.47 -3.77 1.00
C LEU A 190 2.12 -3.25 0.51
N ILE A 191 1.23 -4.14 0.12
CA ILE A 191 -0.06 -3.79 -0.46
C ILE A 191 -1.21 -4.34 0.38
N ILE A 192 -2.16 -3.48 0.75
CA ILE A 192 -3.42 -3.93 1.34
C ILE A 192 -4.40 -4.10 0.20
N SER A 193 -4.92 -5.30 0.05
CA SER A 193 -5.92 -5.60 -0.98
C SER A 193 -6.79 -6.80 -0.63
N HIS A 194 -8.00 -6.81 -1.21
CA HIS A 194 -8.92 -7.94 -1.20
C HIS A 194 -9.03 -8.62 -2.57
N GLN A 195 -8.34 -8.08 -3.57
CA GLN A 195 -8.41 -8.56 -4.95
C GLN A 195 -7.53 -9.79 -5.14
N GLU A 196 -8.13 -10.90 -5.54
CA GLU A 196 -7.44 -12.17 -5.77
C GLU A 196 -6.22 -12.01 -6.68
N ARG A 197 -6.35 -11.21 -7.77
CA ARG A 197 -5.26 -10.97 -8.72
C ARG A 197 -4.04 -10.24 -8.12
N ILE A 198 -4.26 -9.39 -7.11
CA ILE A 198 -3.15 -8.77 -6.35
C ILE A 198 -2.53 -9.80 -5.41
N LEU A 199 -3.35 -10.62 -4.76
CA LEU A 199 -2.87 -11.70 -3.89
C LEU A 199 -2.08 -12.74 -4.70
N ASP A 200 -2.46 -12.99 -5.96
CA ASP A 200 -1.80 -13.96 -6.85
C ASP A 200 -0.36 -13.59 -7.22
N ILE A 201 -0.04 -12.29 -7.28
CA ILE A 201 1.31 -11.82 -7.60
C ILE A 201 2.19 -11.62 -6.35
N ALA A 202 1.64 -11.82 -5.15
CA ALA A 202 2.37 -11.64 -3.91
C ALA A 202 3.29 -12.83 -3.59
N ASP A 203 4.51 -12.54 -3.15
CA ASP A 203 5.45 -13.56 -2.65
C ASP A 203 4.96 -14.10 -1.30
N LYS A 204 4.32 -13.24 -0.50
CA LYS A 204 3.80 -13.56 0.83
C LYS A 204 2.48 -12.85 1.08
N ILE A 205 1.54 -13.55 1.71
CA ILE A 205 0.24 -13.02 2.11
C ILE A 205 0.14 -13.05 3.63
N ILE A 206 -0.29 -11.93 4.21
CA ILE A 206 -0.55 -11.75 5.63
C ILE A 206 -2.04 -11.54 5.82
N VAL A 207 -2.68 -12.39 6.63
CA VAL A 207 -4.10 -12.26 6.97
C VAL A 207 -4.22 -11.60 8.33
N ILE A 208 -4.87 -10.43 8.38
CA ILE A 208 -5.16 -9.69 9.61
C ILE A 208 -6.67 -9.68 9.85
N ALA A 209 -7.08 -10.16 11.03
CA ALA A 209 -8.46 -10.12 11.46
C ALA A 209 -8.53 -9.86 12.97
N ASP A 210 -9.53 -9.10 13.41
CA ASP A 210 -9.77 -8.73 14.82
C ASP A 210 -8.54 -8.12 15.50
N GLY A 211 -7.75 -7.35 14.75
CA GLY A 211 -6.54 -6.70 15.23
C GLY A 211 -5.33 -7.61 15.41
N THR A 212 -5.37 -8.87 14.95
CA THR A 212 -4.28 -9.85 15.10
C THR A 212 -3.83 -10.43 13.76
N VAL A 213 -2.58 -10.87 13.67
CA VAL A 213 -2.10 -11.69 12.55
C VAL A 213 -2.67 -13.10 12.71
N ARG A 214 -3.53 -13.50 11.78
CA ARG A 214 -4.15 -14.83 11.78
C ARG A 214 -3.33 -15.86 11.05
N LYS A 215 -2.73 -15.47 9.93
CA LYS A 215 -1.94 -16.35 9.08
C LYS A 215 -0.90 -15.55 8.30
N VAL A 216 0.23 -16.16 8.05
CA VAL A 216 1.28 -15.68 7.15
C VAL A 216 1.75 -16.87 6.32
N GLY A 217 1.80 -16.72 5.01
CA GLY A 217 2.22 -17.80 4.12
C GLY A 217 2.29 -17.38 2.66
N THR A 218 2.62 -18.34 1.80
CA THR A 218 2.54 -18.17 0.34
C THR A 218 1.08 -18.16 -0.13
N LYS A 219 0.85 -17.81 -1.38
CA LYS A 219 -0.50 -17.83 -1.95
C LYS A 219 -1.11 -19.24 -1.92
N GLU A 220 -0.30 -20.28 -2.17
CA GLU A 220 -0.73 -21.67 -2.16
C GLU A 220 -1.21 -22.13 -0.77
N GLU A 221 -0.65 -21.53 0.30
CA GLU A 221 -1.01 -21.85 1.69
C GLU A 221 -2.21 -21.06 2.19
N VAL A 222 -2.41 -19.83 1.67
CA VAL A 222 -3.39 -18.87 2.22
C VAL A 222 -4.66 -18.80 1.38
N LEU A 223 -4.58 -18.74 0.04
CA LEU A 223 -5.76 -18.55 -0.82
C LEU A 223 -6.82 -19.65 -0.70
N PRO A 224 -6.48 -20.95 -0.64
CA PRO A 224 -7.50 -22.00 -0.53
C PRO A 224 -8.38 -21.82 0.71
N GLU A 225 -7.79 -21.44 1.83
CA GLU A 225 -8.51 -21.24 3.08
C GLU A 225 -9.42 -20.01 3.05
N LEU A 226 -8.96 -18.92 2.44
CA LEU A 226 -9.78 -17.71 2.24
C LEU A 226 -10.99 -17.98 1.34
N LEU A 227 -10.82 -18.74 0.27
CA LEU A 227 -11.89 -19.09 -0.67
C LEU A 227 -12.93 -20.03 -0.03
N HIS A 228 -12.49 -21.05 0.73
CA HIS A 228 -13.40 -21.95 1.45
C HIS A 228 -14.25 -21.23 2.51
N THR A 229 -13.68 -20.23 3.19
CA THR A 229 -14.43 -19.43 4.18
C THR A 229 -15.54 -18.61 3.50
N THR A 230 -15.30 -18.13 2.27
CA THR A 230 -16.27 -17.35 1.50
C THR A 230 -17.40 -18.22 0.96
N GLU A 231 -17.11 -19.46 0.55
CA GLU A 231 -18.14 -20.43 0.09
C GLU A 231 -19.01 -20.94 1.25
N ALA A 232 -18.43 -21.17 2.42
CA ALA A 232 -19.17 -21.55 3.61
C ALA A 232 -20.18 -20.46 4.05
N CYS A 233 -19.83 -19.18 3.94
CA CYS A 233 -20.75 -18.07 4.19
C CYS A 233 -21.88 -17.98 3.14
N LYS A 234 -21.59 -18.23 1.86
CA LYS A 234 -22.62 -18.25 0.81
C LYS A 234 -23.65 -19.37 1.01
N THR A 235 -23.17 -20.56 1.38
CA THR A 235 -24.05 -21.75 1.61
C THR A 235 -24.96 -21.58 2.83
N LEU A 236 -24.64 -20.69 3.77
CA LEU A 236 -25.49 -20.34 4.90
C LEU A 236 -26.58 -19.32 4.53
N LEU A 237 -26.30 -18.41 3.58
CA LEU A 237 -27.26 -17.43 3.09
C LEU A 237 -28.31 -18.06 2.13
N ASP A 238 -27.93 -19.09 1.39
CA ASP A 238 -28.86 -19.82 0.49
C ASP A 238 -29.80 -20.80 1.23
N LYS A 239 -29.65 -20.96 2.55
CA LYS A 239 -30.47 -21.81 3.41
C LYS A 239 -31.37 -21.02 4.40
N ALA A 240 -31.36 -19.70 4.35
CA ALA A 240 -32.19 -18.80 5.15
C ALA A 240 -33.28 -18.12 4.29
#